data_097aa370f8e2b75a16c2dbf497d74516
#
_entry.id   097aa370f8e2b75a16c2dbf497d74516
#
_cell.length_a   1.000
_cell.length_b   1.000
_cell.length_c   1.000
_cell.angle_alpha   90.00
_cell.angle_beta   90.00
_cell.angle_gamma   90.00
#
_symmetry.space_group_name_H-M   'P 1'
#
loop_
_entity.id
_entity.type
_entity.pdbx_description
1 polymer ?
#
loop_
_entity_poly.entity_id
_entity_poly.type
_entity_poly.pdbx_seq_one_letter_code
_entity_poly.pdbx_strand_id
1 'polypeptide(L)'
;MSNIFSIVSHIDTEILDKNIYRWNNTHAESPIILMSPDTLKEIPKIEDIGFYISDNCTGRIGTYLGVKVFTDPSMKYGEVELR
;
A
#
# COMPACT_ATOMS: atom_id res chain seq x y z
N MET A 1 5.41 14.24 -0.58
CA MET A 1 5.01 14.10 0.84
C MET A 1 4.30 12.79 1.01
N SER A 2 4.70 12.00 1.99
CA SER A 2 4.06 10.72 2.25
C SER A 2 2.86 10.89 3.16
N ASN A 3 1.93 9.94 3.08
CA ASN A 3 0.72 9.93 3.89
C ASN A 3 0.60 8.54 4.52
N ILE A 4 0.68 8.49 5.85
CA ILE A 4 0.62 7.26 6.61
C ILE A 4 -0.70 7.18 7.35
N PHE A 5 -1.38 6.04 7.25
CA PHE A 5 -2.65 5.82 7.94
C PHE A 5 -2.79 4.35 8.32
N SER A 6 -3.72 4.07 9.21
CA SER A 6 -3.97 2.71 9.67
C SER A 6 -5.30 2.20 9.13
N ILE A 7 -5.30 0.93 8.72
CA ILE A 7 -6.52 0.20 8.33
C ILE A 7 -6.92 -0.85 9.35
N VAL A 8 -6.30 -0.80 10.47
CA VAL A 8 -6.62 -1.33 11.81
C VAL A 8 -6.70 -2.85 12.00
N SER A 9 -7.33 -3.26 13.09
CA SER A 9 -7.30 -4.61 13.67
C SER A 9 -7.84 -5.71 12.76
N HIS A 10 -8.67 -5.38 11.80
CA HIS A 10 -8.88 -6.21 10.62
C HIS A 10 -8.93 -5.28 9.42
N ILE A 11 -8.56 -5.81 8.28
CA ILE A 11 -8.29 -4.97 7.12
C ILE A 11 -9.57 -4.30 6.61
N ASP A 12 -9.56 -2.98 6.59
CA ASP A 12 -10.67 -2.18 6.08
C ASP A 12 -10.25 -1.52 4.75
N THR A 13 -10.62 -2.14 3.65
CA THR A 13 -10.27 -1.65 2.33
C THR A 13 -11.02 -0.37 1.94
N GLU A 14 -12.10 -0.03 2.63
CA GLU A 14 -12.78 1.25 2.40
C GLU A 14 -11.90 2.42 2.81
N ILE A 15 -11.16 2.27 3.93
CA ILE A 15 -10.22 3.31 4.34
C ILE A 15 -9.12 3.46 3.31
N LEU A 16 -8.60 2.35 2.80
CA LEU A 16 -7.58 2.38 1.76
C LEU A 16 -8.09 3.07 0.50
N ASP A 17 -9.28 2.70 0.04
CA ASP A 17 -9.89 3.27 -1.16
C ASP A 17 -10.11 4.78 -1.02
N LYS A 18 -10.59 5.22 0.14
CA LYS A 18 -10.81 6.64 0.41
C LYS A 18 -9.51 7.43 0.39
N ASN A 19 -8.44 6.86 0.94
CA ASN A 19 -7.15 7.54 0.95
C ASN A 19 -6.54 7.63 -0.44
N ILE A 20 -6.69 6.59 -1.25
CA ILE A 20 -6.24 6.61 -2.66
C ILE A 20 -7.04 7.65 -3.44
N TYR A 21 -8.35 7.68 -3.26
CA TYR A 21 -9.21 8.66 -3.92
C TYR A 21 -8.81 10.09 -3.56
N ARG A 22 -8.57 10.34 -2.28
CA ARG A 22 -8.14 11.66 -1.81
C ARG A 22 -6.78 12.04 -2.40
N TRP A 23 -5.85 11.11 -2.46
CA TRP A 23 -4.55 11.34 -3.07
C TRP A 23 -4.71 11.76 -4.54
N ASN A 24 -5.52 11.03 -5.30
CA ASN A 24 -5.74 11.32 -6.72
C ASN A 24 -6.38 12.70 -6.96
N ASN A 25 -7.15 13.18 -5.99
CA ASN A 25 -7.77 14.52 -6.08
C ASN A 25 -6.79 15.66 -5.76
N THR A 26 -5.68 15.36 -5.10
CA THR A 26 -4.72 16.37 -4.64
C THR A 26 -3.36 16.27 -5.29
N HIS A 27 -3.12 15.19 -6.05
CA HIS A 27 -1.83 14.94 -6.71
C HIS A 27 -2.07 14.60 -8.17
N ALA A 28 -1.14 15.03 -9.03
CA ALA A 28 -1.21 14.74 -10.47
C ALA A 28 -0.85 13.30 -10.81
N GLU A 29 -0.06 12.65 -9.98
CA GLU A 29 0.43 11.30 -10.23
C GLU A 29 -0.23 10.29 -9.29
N SER A 30 -0.37 9.05 -9.76
CA SER A 30 -0.84 7.96 -8.93
C SER A 30 0.14 7.67 -7.81
N PRO A 31 -0.35 7.30 -6.62
CA PRO A 31 0.54 6.97 -5.51
C PRO A 31 1.17 5.60 -5.72
N ILE A 32 2.20 5.31 -4.95
CA ILE A 32 2.57 3.94 -4.63
C ILE A 32 2.12 3.64 -3.21
N ILE A 33 1.82 2.39 -2.94
CA ILE A 33 1.34 1.96 -1.63
C ILE A 33 2.45 1.17 -0.94
N LEU A 34 2.71 1.49 0.33
CA LEU A 34 3.64 0.71 1.15
C LEU A 34 2.91 0.12 2.33
N MET A 35 3.16 -1.13 2.61
CA MET A 35 2.59 -1.83 3.76
C MET A 35 3.49 -3.00 4.13
N SER A 36 3.31 -3.56 5.33
CA SER A 36 4.07 -4.75 5.73
C SER A 36 3.64 -5.96 4.90
N PRO A 37 4.51 -6.98 4.77
CA PRO A 37 4.11 -8.22 4.08
C PRO A 37 2.89 -8.88 4.71
N ASP A 38 2.74 -8.81 6.02
CA ASP A 38 1.59 -9.38 6.72
C ASP A 38 0.30 -8.66 6.35
N THR A 39 0.37 -7.33 6.23
CA THR A 39 -0.79 -6.53 5.80
C THR A 39 -1.18 -6.87 4.37
N LEU A 40 -0.20 -6.99 3.49
CA LEU A 40 -0.45 -7.31 2.08
C LEU A 40 -1.21 -8.64 1.93
N LYS A 41 -0.87 -9.64 2.73
CA LYS A 41 -1.52 -10.95 2.67
C LYS A 41 -3.00 -10.90 3.05
N GLU A 42 -3.39 -9.93 3.85
CA GLU A 42 -4.75 -9.81 4.37
C GLU A 42 -5.68 -9.03 3.46
N ILE A 43 -5.15 -8.27 2.50
CA ILE A 43 -5.97 -7.43 1.64
C ILE A 43 -6.49 -8.25 0.47
N PRO A 44 -7.83 -8.34 0.30
CA PRO A 44 -8.40 -9.00 -0.87
C PRO A 44 -8.11 -8.17 -2.13
N LYS A 45 -8.17 -8.83 -3.29
CA LYS A 45 -8.00 -8.19 -4.60
C LYS A 45 -6.60 -7.68 -4.89
N ILE A 46 -5.61 -7.95 -4.06
CA ILE A 46 -4.23 -7.65 -4.42
C ILE A 46 -3.73 -8.74 -5.36
N GLU A 47 -3.19 -8.30 -6.47
CA GLU A 47 -2.45 -9.16 -7.38
C GLU A 47 -0.98 -9.07 -7.04
N ASP A 48 -0.40 -10.20 -6.68
CA ASP A 48 1.01 -10.31 -6.30
C ASP A 48 1.82 -10.66 -7.55
N ILE A 49 2.68 -9.74 -7.96
CA ILE A 49 3.46 -9.88 -9.19
C ILE A 49 4.94 -10.19 -8.94
N GLY A 50 5.32 -10.47 -7.68
CA GLY A 50 6.64 -11.00 -7.39
C GLY A 50 7.41 -10.21 -6.37
N PHE A 51 8.73 -10.16 -6.56
CA PHE A 51 9.66 -9.56 -5.61
C PHE A 51 10.44 -8.45 -6.30
N TYR A 52 10.59 -7.33 -5.62
CA TYR A 52 11.30 -6.18 -6.16
C TYR A 52 12.34 -5.68 -5.15
N ILE A 53 13.51 -5.33 -5.65
CA ILE A 53 14.57 -4.74 -4.83
C ILE A 53 15.05 -3.46 -5.51
N SER A 54 15.00 -2.36 -4.77
CA SER A 54 15.56 -1.09 -5.20
C SER A 54 16.07 -0.34 -3.99
N ASP A 55 16.67 0.81 -4.21
CA ASP A 55 17.21 1.62 -3.12
C ASP A 55 16.13 2.08 -2.14
N ASN A 56 14.90 2.21 -2.62
CA ASN A 56 13.79 2.77 -1.84
C ASN A 56 12.73 1.77 -1.43
N CYS A 57 12.65 0.64 -2.14
CA CYS A 57 11.60 -0.34 -1.91
C CYS A 57 12.19 -1.74 -2.05
N THR A 58 12.00 -2.57 -1.04
CA THR A 58 12.51 -3.94 -1.01
C THR A 58 11.41 -4.86 -0.55
N GLY A 59 11.24 -5.98 -1.25
CA GLY A 59 10.26 -6.98 -0.86
C GLY A 59 9.27 -7.27 -1.98
N ARG A 60 8.12 -7.80 -1.61
CA ARG A 60 7.12 -8.19 -2.59
C ARG A 60 6.51 -6.97 -3.23
N ILE A 61 6.15 -7.11 -4.49
CA ILE A 61 5.42 -6.10 -5.23
C ILE A 61 4.11 -6.71 -5.71
N GLY A 62 3.05 -5.95 -5.58
CA GLY A 62 1.73 -6.32 -6.09
C GLY A 62 1.02 -5.12 -6.66
N THR A 63 -0.24 -5.30 -7.00
CA THR A 63 -1.10 -4.19 -7.42
C THR A 63 -2.43 -4.27 -6.68
N TYR A 64 -2.96 -3.11 -6.34
CA TYR A 64 -4.27 -2.96 -5.76
C TYR A 64 -5.05 -1.95 -6.59
N LEU A 65 -6.06 -2.42 -7.32
CA LEU A 65 -6.85 -1.60 -8.25
C LEU A 65 -5.96 -0.79 -9.20
N GLY A 66 -4.90 -1.44 -9.72
CA GLY A 66 -3.98 -0.81 -10.65
C GLY A 66 -2.88 0.03 -10.00
N VAL A 67 -2.91 0.21 -8.69
CA VAL A 67 -1.89 0.97 -7.95
C VAL A 67 -0.82 0.02 -7.45
N LYS A 68 0.44 0.36 -7.66
CA LYS A 68 1.56 -0.49 -7.24
C LYS A 68 1.66 -0.55 -5.73
N VAL A 69 1.82 -1.75 -5.20
CA VAL A 69 1.98 -2.00 -3.77
C VAL A 69 3.35 -2.61 -3.52
N PHE A 70 4.13 -1.96 -2.67
CA PHE A 70 5.44 -2.45 -2.24
C PHE A 70 5.38 -2.81 -0.78
N THR A 71 6.12 -3.83 -0.36
CA THR A 71 6.17 -4.22 1.04
C THR A 71 7.38 -3.63 1.73
N ASP A 72 7.17 -3.23 2.98
CA ASP A 72 8.22 -2.73 3.86
C ASP A 72 8.08 -3.47 5.19
N PRO A 73 9.02 -4.38 5.51
CA PRO A 73 8.91 -5.18 6.73
C PRO A 73 9.04 -4.35 8.02
N SER A 74 9.50 -3.11 7.93
CA SER A 74 9.57 -2.24 9.11
C SER A 74 8.25 -1.61 9.48
N MET A 75 7.25 -1.66 8.60
CA MET A 75 5.93 -1.11 8.88
C MET A 75 5.12 -2.05 9.76
N LYS A 76 4.26 -1.47 10.57
CA LYS A 76 3.39 -2.23 11.47
C LYS A 76 2.24 -2.86 10.71
N TYR A 77 1.72 -3.96 11.24
CA TYR A 77 0.54 -4.58 10.69
C TYR A 77 -0.62 -3.57 10.67
N GLY A 78 -1.31 -3.48 9.55
CA GLY A 78 -2.44 -2.57 9.36
C GLY A 78 -2.05 -1.13 9.02
N GLU A 79 -0.76 -0.81 9.02
CA GLU A 79 -0.28 0.52 8.66
C GLU A 79 0.00 0.58 7.16
N VAL A 80 -0.44 1.65 6.52
CA VAL A 80 -0.28 1.87 5.08
C VAL A 80 0.28 3.26 4.85
N GLU A 81 1.21 3.36 3.92
CA GLU A 81 1.76 4.65 3.50
C GLU A 81 1.52 4.85 2.01
N LEU A 82 1.06 6.03 1.64
CA LEU A 82 0.99 6.46 0.23
C LEU A 82 2.12 7.45 -0.04
N ARG A 83 2.82 7.23 -1.13
CA ARG A 83 3.89 8.13 -1.59
C ARG A 83 3.70 8.58 -3.01
#